data_d72226a1c2b8f29192f94c3b32e76380
#
_entry.id   d72226a1c2b8f29192f94c3b32e76380
#
_cell.length_a   1.000
_cell.length_b   1.000
_cell.length_c   1.000
_cell.angle_alpha   90.00
_cell.angle_beta   90.00
_cell.angle_gamma   90.00
#
_symmetry.space_group_name_H-M   'P 1'
#
loop_
_entity.id
_entity.type
_entity.pdbx_description
1 polymer ?
#
loop_
_entity_poly.entity_id
_entity_poly.type
_entity_poly.pdbx_seq_one_letter_code
_entity_poly.pdbx_strand_id
1 'polypeptide(L)'
;MSERCVLHEFSASGNCYKVRLTAALLGIPLERREYDIMKGETRTPEFLKNVNANGRIPVIEIGERFIPESNAACYYIADGSSLIPTERFAHADMLRWMFWEQYNHEPNLATLRFWMRWVGTDNLSEMQRLQLTPKRTAGNSALKLMDDHLSEKE
;
A
#
# COMPACT_ATOMS: atom_id res chain seq x y z
N MET A 1 10.17 -22.06 14.34
CA MET A 1 10.36 -20.64 14.74
C MET A 1 9.95 -19.83 13.52
N SER A 2 8.96 -18.96 13.63
CA SER A 2 8.57 -18.08 12.52
C SER A 2 9.75 -17.12 12.25
N GLU A 3 10.14 -17.01 10.99
CA GLU A 3 11.19 -16.08 10.56
C GLU A 3 10.78 -14.66 10.97
N ARG A 4 11.71 -13.88 11.51
CA ARG A 4 11.43 -12.48 11.93
C ARG A 4 10.98 -11.68 10.73
N CYS A 5 9.84 -11.01 10.85
CA CYS A 5 9.28 -10.15 9.80
C CYS A 5 9.29 -8.69 10.28
N VAL A 6 10.02 -7.84 9.56
CA VAL A 6 10.11 -6.39 9.83
C VAL A 6 9.37 -5.62 8.75
N LEU A 7 8.49 -4.73 9.16
CA LEU A 7 7.81 -3.80 8.26
C LEU A 7 8.50 -2.43 8.29
N HIS A 8 9.13 -2.06 7.21
CA HIS A 8 9.60 -0.69 6.96
C HIS A 8 8.42 0.16 6.52
N GLU A 9 8.07 1.18 7.28
CA GLU A 9 6.82 1.88 7.10
C GLU A 9 6.84 3.37 7.42
N PHE A 10 5.77 4.04 7.05
CA PHE A 10 5.29 5.29 7.60
C PHE A 10 3.88 5.04 8.14
N SER A 11 3.68 5.17 9.44
CA SER A 11 2.47 4.73 10.15
C SER A 11 1.17 5.33 9.59
N ALA A 12 1.23 6.55 9.05
CA ALA A 12 0.09 7.22 8.45
C ALA A 12 -0.19 6.82 6.98
N SER A 13 0.64 5.98 6.36
CA SER A 13 0.45 5.49 5.00
C SER A 13 -0.65 4.42 4.94
N GLY A 14 -1.61 4.58 4.00
CA GLY A 14 -2.63 3.57 3.72
C GLY A 14 -2.02 2.27 3.18
N ASN A 15 -0.97 2.36 2.35
CA ASN A 15 -0.26 1.20 1.84
C ASN A 15 0.46 0.41 2.94
N CYS A 16 1.02 1.08 3.94
CA CYS A 16 1.58 0.42 5.11
C CYS A 16 0.49 -0.17 6.01
N TYR A 17 -0.64 0.54 6.15
CA TYR A 17 -1.78 0.07 6.93
C TYR A 17 -2.32 -1.27 6.42
N LYS A 18 -2.48 -1.46 5.10
CA LYS A 18 -3.00 -2.73 4.57
C LYS A 18 -2.07 -3.91 4.88
N VAL A 19 -0.75 -3.73 4.92
CA VAL A 19 0.20 -4.78 5.34
C VAL A 19 0.02 -5.11 6.83
N ARG A 20 -0.10 -4.09 7.69
CA ARG A 20 -0.40 -4.30 9.11
C ARG A 20 -1.73 -5.02 9.33
N LEU A 21 -2.76 -4.62 8.58
CA LEU A 21 -4.08 -5.23 8.67
C LEU A 21 -4.04 -6.70 8.26
N THR A 22 -3.38 -7.03 7.16
CA THR A 22 -3.21 -8.43 6.71
C THR A 22 -2.51 -9.28 7.78
N ALA A 23 -1.41 -8.78 8.34
CA ALA A 23 -0.70 -9.49 9.40
C ALA A 23 -1.55 -9.64 10.68
N ALA A 24 -2.29 -8.59 11.06
CA ALA A 24 -3.16 -8.64 12.24
C ALA A 24 -4.31 -9.64 12.08
N LEU A 25 -4.93 -9.71 10.91
CA LEU A 25 -5.99 -10.70 10.63
C LEU A 25 -5.49 -12.14 10.74
N LEU A 26 -4.21 -12.37 10.48
CA LEU A 26 -3.56 -13.67 10.54
C LEU A 26 -2.84 -13.96 11.87
N GLY A 27 -2.85 -13.01 12.80
CA GLY A 27 -2.12 -13.13 14.06
C GLY A 27 -0.59 -13.17 13.89
N ILE A 28 -0.06 -12.63 12.79
CA ILE A 28 1.37 -12.62 12.50
C ILE A 28 2.00 -11.38 13.15
N PRO A 29 2.98 -11.54 14.06
CA PRO A 29 3.65 -10.39 14.66
C PRO A 29 4.57 -9.70 13.65
N LEU A 30 4.47 -8.37 13.57
CA LEU A 30 5.36 -7.54 12.78
C LEU A 30 6.22 -6.69 13.70
N GLU A 31 7.53 -6.72 13.51
CA GLU A 31 8.39 -5.64 14.00
C GLU A 31 8.22 -4.44 13.06
N ARG A 32 8.15 -3.24 13.62
CA ARG A 32 7.89 -2.03 12.83
C ARG A 32 9.10 -1.12 12.86
N ARG A 33 9.54 -0.68 11.67
CA ARG A 33 10.60 0.31 11.50
C ARG A 33 10.02 1.53 10.79
N GLU A 34 9.82 2.60 11.56
CA GLU A 34 9.22 3.84 11.09
C GLU A 34 10.23 4.70 10.34
N TYR A 35 9.76 5.38 9.28
CA TYR A 35 10.52 6.35 8.49
C TYR A 35 9.73 7.64 8.31
N ASP A 36 10.38 8.77 8.54
CA ASP A 36 9.83 10.08 8.20
C ASP A 36 10.06 10.38 6.71
N ILE A 37 9.06 10.06 5.89
CA ILE A 37 9.12 10.29 4.45
C ILE A 37 9.18 11.79 4.10
N MET A 38 8.71 12.67 4.97
CA MET A 38 8.76 14.12 4.76
C MET A 38 10.17 14.67 4.96
N LYS A 39 10.98 14.01 5.78
CA LYS A 39 12.42 14.30 5.93
C LYS A 39 13.30 13.57 4.91
N GLY A 40 12.70 12.78 4.02
CA GLY A 40 13.43 12.05 2.99
C GLY A 40 14.20 10.83 3.49
N GLU A 41 13.87 10.27 4.66
CA GLU A 41 14.58 9.12 5.24
C GLU A 41 14.59 7.89 4.34
N THR A 42 13.58 7.73 3.47
CA THR A 42 13.52 6.68 2.44
C THR A 42 14.32 7.03 1.17
N ARG A 43 14.94 8.19 1.10
CA ARG A 43 15.75 8.66 -0.04
C ARG A 43 17.24 8.70 0.25
N THR A 44 17.66 8.25 1.44
CA THR A 44 19.08 8.16 1.80
C THR A 44 19.78 7.10 0.93
N PRO A 45 21.08 7.27 0.64
CA PRO A 45 21.85 6.27 -0.11
C PRO A 45 21.80 4.88 0.54
N GLU A 46 21.76 4.83 1.87
CA GLU A 46 21.67 3.59 2.64
C GLU A 46 20.33 2.89 2.40
N PHE A 47 19.20 3.59 2.49
CA PHE A 47 17.88 3.01 2.25
C PHE A 47 17.73 2.53 0.79
N LEU A 48 18.16 3.36 -0.17
CA LEU A 48 18.10 3.04 -1.59
C LEU A 48 18.93 1.81 -1.96
N LYS A 49 20.07 1.64 -1.32
CA LYS A 49 20.96 0.49 -1.57
C LYS A 49 20.48 -0.78 -0.89
N ASN A 50 20.00 -0.69 0.37
CA ASN A 50 19.85 -1.86 1.23
C ASN A 50 18.39 -2.29 1.43
N VAL A 51 17.42 -1.39 1.21
CA VAL A 51 15.99 -1.67 1.49
C VAL A 51 15.16 -1.65 0.21
N ASN A 52 15.13 -0.51 -0.47
CA ASN A 52 14.34 -0.38 -1.71
C ASN A 52 14.90 0.71 -2.62
N ALA A 53 15.42 0.32 -3.76
CA ALA A 53 15.97 1.23 -4.77
C ALA A 53 14.96 2.30 -5.27
N ASN A 54 13.64 2.04 -5.16
CA ASN A 54 12.60 3.02 -5.49
C ASN A 54 12.41 4.07 -4.40
N GLY A 55 13.01 3.89 -3.21
CA GLY A 55 12.86 4.82 -2.08
C GLY A 55 11.43 4.97 -1.59
N ARG A 56 10.66 3.89 -1.64
CA ARG A 56 9.25 3.83 -1.21
C ARG A 56 9.05 2.81 -0.08
N ILE A 57 8.02 3.03 0.70
CA ILE A 57 7.48 2.13 1.72
C ILE A 57 6.01 1.81 1.36
N PRO A 58 5.43 0.70 1.85
CA PRO A 58 6.02 -0.30 2.74
C PRO A 58 7.03 -1.21 2.04
N VAL A 59 7.91 -1.81 2.84
CA VAL A 59 8.74 -2.95 2.47
C VAL A 59 8.69 -3.94 3.63
N ILE A 60 8.52 -5.23 3.37
CA ILE A 60 8.74 -6.26 4.39
C ILE A 60 10.14 -6.84 4.24
N GLU A 61 10.83 -6.98 5.38
CA GLU A 61 12.15 -7.60 5.50
C GLU A 61 11.96 -8.97 6.16
N ILE A 62 12.43 -10.03 5.49
CA ILE A 62 12.38 -11.40 5.95
C ILE A 62 13.80 -11.97 5.89
N GLY A 63 14.45 -12.08 7.06
CA GLY A 63 15.88 -12.38 7.12
C GLY A 63 16.70 -11.32 6.38
N GLU A 64 17.38 -11.71 5.30
CA GLU A 64 18.18 -10.77 4.46
C GLU A 64 17.46 -10.36 3.16
N ARG A 65 16.18 -10.72 3.01
CA ARG A 65 15.41 -10.46 1.80
C ARG A 65 14.38 -9.37 2.03
N PHE A 66 14.18 -8.55 1.00
CA PHE A 66 13.25 -7.42 1.03
C PHE A 66 12.19 -7.57 -0.06
N ILE A 67 10.92 -7.37 0.31
CA ILE A 67 9.79 -7.38 -0.62
C ILE A 67 9.15 -5.99 -0.58
N PRO A 68 9.45 -5.13 -1.54
CA PRO A 68 8.70 -3.90 -1.77
C PRO A 68 7.34 -4.21 -2.40
N GLU A 69 6.53 -3.18 -2.62
CA GLU A 69 5.17 -3.21 -3.12
C GLU A 69 4.18 -3.80 -2.10
N SER A 70 3.30 -2.94 -1.63
CA SER A 70 2.36 -3.28 -0.53
C SER A 70 1.48 -4.48 -0.84
N ASN A 71 1.03 -4.66 -2.09
CA ASN A 71 0.22 -5.81 -2.48
C ASN A 71 1.04 -7.11 -2.50
N ALA A 72 2.30 -7.05 -2.96
CA ALA A 72 3.20 -8.20 -2.88
C ALA A 72 3.51 -8.59 -1.42
N ALA A 73 3.70 -7.60 -0.56
CA ALA A 73 3.90 -7.81 0.87
C ALA A 73 2.66 -8.49 1.52
N CYS A 74 1.45 -8.00 1.23
CA CYS A 74 0.21 -8.61 1.69
C CYS A 74 0.06 -10.06 1.18
N TYR A 75 0.33 -10.27 -0.10
CA TYR A 75 0.26 -11.59 -0.71
C TYR A 75 1.24 -12.58 -0.06
N TYR A 76 2.49 -12.16 0.16
CA TYR A 76 3.50 -12.99 0.83
C TYR A 76 3.10 -13.36 2.26
N ILE A 77 2.62 -12.38 3.05
CA ILE A 77 2.18 -12.61 4.43
C ILE A 77 0.97 -13.55 4.49
N ALA A 78 0.07 -13.45 3.50
CA ALA A 78 -1.15 -14.23 3.44
C ALA A 78 -0.98 -15.63 2.81
N ASP A 79 0.20 -15.96 2.30
CA ASP A 79 0.45 -17.23 1.63
C ASP A 79 0.09 -18.44 2.51
N GLY A 80 -0.64 -19.40 1.95
CA GLY A 80 -1.15 -20.57 2.65
C GLY A 80 -2.28 -20.31 3.65
N SER A 81 -2.79 -19.08 3.76
CA SER A 81 -3.91 -18.71 4.64
C SER A 81 -5.26 -18.68 3.90
N SER A 82 -6.35 -18.56 4.69
CA SER A 82 -7.70 -18.40 4.14
C SER A 82 -7.95 -17.07 3.41
N LEU A 83 -7.04 -16.10 3.51
CA LEU A 83 -7.11 -14.83 2.78
C LEU A 83 -6.74 -14.99 1.30
N ILE A 84 -6.07 -16.09 0.93
CA ILE A 84 -5.77 -16.40 -0.47
C ILE A 84 -6.67 -17.56 -0.91
N PRO A 85 -7.64 -17.31 -1.80
CA PRO A 85 -8.50 -18.35 -2.32
C PRO A 85 -7.72 -19.42 -3.09
N THR A 86 -8.04 -20.69 -2.87
CA THR A 86 -7.44 -21.84 -3.58
C THR A 86 -8.16 -22.16 -4.90
N GLU A 87 -9.43 -21.75 -5.03
CA GLU A 87 -10.17 -21.91 -6.28
C GLU A 87 -9.60 -20.96 -7.34
N ARG A 88 -9.37 -21.47 -8.55
CA ARG A 88 -8.62 -20.76 -9.59
C ARG A 88 -9.24 -19.42 -9.98
N PHE A 89 -10.58 -19.36 -10.14
CA PHE A 89 -11.24 -18.12 -10.52
C PHE A 89 -11.22 -17.10 -9.38
N ALA A 90 -11.54 -17.52 -8.16
CA ALA A 90 -11.51 -16.66 -6.98
C ALA A 90 -10.11 -16.10 -6.72
N HIS A 91 -9.07 -16.92 -6.92
CA HIS A 91 -7.68 -16.48 -6.84
C HIS A 91 -7.37 -15.39 -7.88
N ALA A 92 -7.76 -15.62 -9.14
CA ALA A 92 -7.57 -14.64 -10.20
C ALA A 92 -8.37 -13.35 -9.94
N ASP A 93 -9.58 -13.44 -9.39
CA ASP A 93 -10.39 -12.27 -9.04
C ASP A 93 -9.78 -11.46 -7.88
N MET A 94 -9.21 -12.14 -6.87
CA MET A 94 -8.44 -11.49 -5.82
C MET A 94 -7.26 -10.69 -6.42
N LEU A 95 -6.47 -11.30 -7.30
CA LEU A 95 -5.36 -10.61 -7.97
C LEU A 95 -5.86 -9.45 -8.84
N ARG A 96 -6.98 -9.62 -9.54
CA ARG A 96 -7.63 -8.55 -10.30
C ARG A 96 -7.92 -7.33 -9.40
N TRP A 97 -8.45 -7.53 -8.19
CA TRP A 97 -8.69 -6.45 -7.24
C TRP A 97 -7.40 -5.81 -6.74
N MET A 98 -6.34 -6.57 -6.52
CA MET A 98 -5.03 -6.04 -6.13
C MET A 98 -4.41 -5.18 -7.24
N PHE A 99 -4.49 -5.60 -8.51
CA PHE A 99 -4.04 -4.80 -9.64
C PHE A 99 -4.92 -3.57 -9.86
N TRP A 100 -6.23 -3.72 -9.74
CA TRP A 100 -7.16 -2.60 -9.85
C TRP A 100 -6.93 -1.54 -8.78
N GLU A 101 -6.64 -1.93 -7.55
CA GLU A 101 -6.31 -1.01 -6.46
C GLU A 101 -5.09 -0.17 -6.80
N GLN A 102 -4.02 -0.76 -7.31
CA GLN A 102 -2.79 -0.06 -7.68
C GLN A 102 -2.97 0.85 -8.91
N TYR A 103 -3.90 0.54 -9.80
CA TYR A 103 -4.08 1.30 -11.05
C TYR A 103 -5.19 2.36 -10.96
N ASN A 104 -6.25 2.12 -10.18
CA ASN A 104 -7.43 2.99 -10.15
C ASN A 104 -7.63 3.70 -8.81
N HIS A 105 -7.43 3.01 -7.69
CA HIS A 105 -7.69 3.54 -6.37
C HIS A 105 -6.49 4.34 -5.82
N GLU A 106 -5.35 3.70 -5.69
CA GLU A 106 -4.15 4.28 -5.09
C GLU A 106 -3.68 5.58 -5.78
N PRO A 107 -3.47 5.60 -7.12
CA PRO A 107 -2.95 6.79 -7.79
C PRO A 107 -3.85 8.01 -7.68
N ASN A 108 -5.11 7.82 -7.39
CA ASN A 108 -6.09 8.89 -7.26
C ASN A 108 -6.30 9.27 -5.79
N LEU A 109 -6.80 8.37 -4.98
CA LEU A 109 -7.19 8.66 -3.58
C LEU A 109 -5.99 8.83 -2.65
N ALA A 110 -5.02 7.91 -2.71
CA ALA A 110 -3.86 8.01 -1.83
C ALA A 110 -2.98 9.21 -2.18
N THR A 111 -2.82 9.51 -3.47
CA THR A 111 -2.11 10.70 -3.94
C THR A 111 -2.80 11.98 -3.49
N LEU A 112 -4.12 12.11 -3.65
CA LEU A 112 -4.86 13.28 -3.17
C LEU A 112 -4.73 13.45 -1.66
N ARG A 113 -4.91 12.35 -0.91
CA ARG A 113 -4.76 12.37 0.55
C ARG A 113 -3.38 12.85 0.95
N PHE A 114 -2.32 12.36 0.28
CA PHE A 114 -0.95 12.78 0.54
C PHE A 114 -0.76 14.28 0.26
N TRP A 115 -1.21 14.76 -0.88
CA TRP A 115 -1.09 16.17 -1.24
C TRP A 115 -1.83 17.08 -0.27
N MET A 116 -3.05 16.74 0.09
CA MET A 116 -3.87 17.59 0.95
C MET A 116 -3.45 17.53 2.41
N ARG A 117 -2.95 16.40 2.89
CA ARG A 117 -2.66 16.20 4.32
C ARG A 117 -1.23 16.58 4.71
N TRP A 118 -0.26 16.30 3.85
CA TRP A 118 1.17 16.47 4.17
C TRP A 118 1.86 17.55 3.34
N VAL A 119 1.54 17.71 2.06
CA VAL A 119 2.08 18.81 1.25
C VAL A 119 1.38 20.11 1.60
N GLY A 120 0.06 20.08 1.80
CA GLY A 120 -0.79 21.24 1.99
C GLY A 120 -1.18 21.90 0.66
N THR A 121 -2.42 22.35 0.58
CA THR A 121 -2.99 22.91 -0.67
C THR A 121 -2.20 24.10 -1.21
N ASP A 122 -1.65 24.92 -0.31
CA ASP A 122 -0.91 26.13 -0.68
C ASP A 122 0.48 25.83 -1.27
N ASN A 123 1.04 24.67 -0.94
CA ASN A 123 2.37 24.22 -1.39
C ASN A 123 2.33 23.35 -2.65
N LEU A 124 1.14 23.09 -3.21
CA LEU A 124 1.02 22.32 -4.43
C LEU A 124 1.61 23.05 -5.63
N SER A 125 2.38 22.34 -6.45
CA SER A 125 2.82 22.84 -7.75
C SER A 125 1.64 23.06 -8.69
N GLU A 126 1.82 23.84 -9.74
CA GLU A 126 0.81 24.07 -10.77
C GLU A 126 0.32 22.73 -11.38
N MET A 127 1.24 21.83 -11.71
CA MET A 127 0.91 20.51 -12.23
C MET A 127 0.07 19.68 -11.25
N GLN A 128 0.34 19.75 -9.95
CA GLN A 128 -0.48 19.08 -8.94
C GLN A 128 -1.87 19.70 -8.85
N ARG A 129 -1.97 21.03 -8.88
CA ARG A 129 -3.28 21.74 -8.87
C ARG A 129 -4.14 21.35 -10.05
N LEU A 130 -3.58 21.27 -11.26
CA LEU A 130 -4.29 20.83 -12.46
C LEU A 130 -4.82 19.40 -12.35
N GLN A 131 -4.16 18.54 -11.56
CA GLN A 131 -4.57 17.15 -11.36
C GLN A 131 -5.60 16.95 -10.24
N LEU A 132 -5.91 17.95 -9.42
CA LEU A 132 -6.84 17.76 -8.29
C LEU A 132 -8.23 17.30 -8.73
N THR A 133 -8.83 17.98 -9.70
CA THR A 133 -10.17 17.62 -10.19
C THR A 133 -10.21 16.29 -10.92
N PRO A 134 -9.33 16.01 -11.90
CA PRO A 134 -9.26 14.68 -12.53
C PRO A 134 -9.10 13.53 -11.53
N LYS A 135 -8.17 13.68 -10.57
CA LYS A 135 -7.95 12.64 -9.55
C LYS A 135 -9.15 12.47 -8.62
N ARG A 136 -9.82 13.55 -8.23
CA ARG A 136 -11.04 13.47 -7.41
C ARG A 136 -12.15 12.73 -8.14
N THR A 137 -12.37 13.05 -9.42
CA THR A 137 -13.37 12.36 -10.25
C THR A 137 -13.06 10.88 -10.37
N ALA A 138 -11.83 10.53 -10.75
CA ALA A 138 -11.41 9.14 -10.86
C ALA A 138 -11.45 8.40 -9.51
N GLY A 139 -11.06 9.06 -8.43
CA GLY A 139 -11.14 8.52 -7.07
C GLY A 139 -12.58 8.23 -6.63
N ASN A 140 -13.50 9.14 -6.89
CA ASN A 140 -14.93 8.93 -6.59
C ASN A 140 -15.51 7.76 -7.41
N SER A 141 -15.11 7.63 -8.68
CA SER A 141 -15.50 6.49 -9.52
C SER A 141 -14.95 5.17 -8.98
N ALA A 142 -13.71 5.18 -8.47
CA ALA A 142 -13.13 4.01 -7.83
C ALA A 142 -13.88 3.64 -6.54
N LEU A 143 -14.19 4.60 -5.68
CA LEU A 143 -14.99 4.36 -4.47
C LEU A 143 -16.37 3.80 -4.79
N LYS A 144 -17.04 4.38 -5.79
CA LYS A 144 -18.36 3.88 -6.20
C LYS A 144 -18.30 2.43 -6.67
N LEU A 145 -17.30 2.06 -7.47
CA LEU A 145 -17.15 0.67 -7.94
C LEU A 145 -16.92 -0.30 -6.78
N MET A 146 -16.14 0.11 -5.76
CA MET A 146 -15.97 -0.70 -4.54
C MET A 146 -17.27 -0.82 -3.76
N ASP A 147 -18.00 0.27 -3.57
CA ASP A 147 -19.27 0.32 -2.86
C ASP A 147 -20.33 -0.58 -3.54
N ASP A 148 -20.47 -0.45 -4.86
CA ASP A 148 -21.37 -1.30 -5.66
C ASP A 148 -21.00 -2.78 -5.51
N HIS A 149 -19.71 -3.13 -5.59
CA HIS A 149 -19.26 -4.52 -5.44
C HIS A 149 -19.52 -5.07 -4.03
N LEU A 150 -19.28 -4.26 -2.99
CA LEU A 150 -19.46 -4.68 -1.60
C LEU A 150 -20.95 -4.78 -1.22
N SER A 151 -21.82 -3.94 -1.81
CA SER A 151 -23.26 -3.99 -1.56
C SER A 151 -23.93 -5.27 -2.07
N GLU A 152 -23.30 -5.98 -3.00
CA GLU A 152 -23.76 -7.27 -3.53
C GLU A 152 -23.17 -8.49 -2.77
N LYS A 153 -22.34 -8.24 -1.74
CA LYS A 153 -21.66 -9.27 -0.94
C LYS A 153 -22.24 -9.29 0.46
N GLU A 154 -22.53 -10.49 0.97
CA GLU A 154 -22.87 -10.72 2.39
C GLU A 154 -21.61 -10.76 3.28
#